data_849b0e6703a20982cadbd669cb9828c0
#
_entry.id   849b0e6703a20982cadbd669cb9828c0
#
_cell.length_a   1.000
_cell.length_b   1.000
_cell.length_c   1.000
_cell.angle_alpha   90.00
_cell.angle_beta   90.00
_cell.angle_gamma   90.00
#
_symmetry.space_group_name_H-M   'P 1'
#
loop_
_entity.id
_entity.type
_entity.pdbx_description
1 polymer ?
#
loop_
_entity_poly.entity_id
_entity_poly.type
_entity_poly.pdbx_seq_one_letter_code
_entity_poly.pdbx_strand_id
1 'polypeptide(L)'
;MAFESLSERLNKAFKNISGQGKLTEKNMNDMLKGVRMSLLEADVNYNVVKSFVENVKEKALGQEVLDSLNPSQMVVKIVHDELQVLLGEEDARIHFKKQGMTTVMMVGLQGTGKTTASAKIANYCKNKLARRVLLVACDVVRPAAIEQLQTLGKSIDVEVFTCGPETSAVETARQALAYAKDRQKDLVIFDTAGRLHIDEALMQELQQMKDLVVPDEILLTVDAMTGQDIVTVAKEFNEQLSVTGLIVTKMDGDARGGGLLSVRSITNVPVLFVSNGEKVDDLEEFHPDRMADRILGMGDIVTLVEQAQDKLDIEVQKKTAERMKQGVFTFNDLLAQLGQVSKMGSMQKMMNMIPGINKVAKNLDDEKMNSQMKKSEAIILSMTEYERENPSCLKASRKNRIAKGAGVKVMDVNRLINQLEQMQMMTKMMSGKAKLPDMSALQNMQRGGGMPGMSKHSGSKKQKPKKKKKKK
;
A
#
# COMPACT_ATOMS: atom_id res chain seq x y z
N MET A 1 -3.09 7.02 6.25
CA MET A 1 -1.80 6.61 5.62
C MET A 1 -0.73 7.64 5.97
N ALA A 2 0.53 7.20 6.08
CA ALA A 2 1.63 8.13 6.29
C ALA A 2 1.61 9.24 5.22
N PHE A 3 2.00 10.44 5.60
CA PHE A 3 2.04 11.65 4.78
C PHE A 3 0.68 12.27 4.35
N GLU A 4 -0.47 11.68 4.64
CA GLU A 4 -1.76 12.24 4.16
C GLU A 4 -1.99 13.66 4.69
N SER A 5 -1.74 13.88 5.98
CA SER A 5 -1.86 15.21 6.59
C SER A 5 -0.82 16.20 6.04
N LEU A 6 0.42 15.74 5.81
CA LEU A 6 1.49 16.54 5.22
C LEU A 6 1.14 16.94 3.78
N SER A 7 0.69 15.97 2.98
CA SER A 7 0.25 16.20 1.58
C SER A 7 -0.89 17.22 1.49
N GLU A 8 -1.92 17.10 2.34
CA GLU A 8 -3.03 18.06 2.36
C GLU A 8 -2.57 19.50 2.68
N ARG A 9 -1.61 19.65 3.62
CA ARG A 9 -1.07 20.95 4.02
C ARG A 9 -0.15 21.55 2.96
N LEU A 10 0.74 20.76 2.36
CA LEU A 10 1.57 21.20 1.26
C LEU A 10 0.74 21.64 0.06
N ASN A 11 -0.28 20.87 -0.31
CA ASN A 11 -1.21 21.23 -1.36
C ASN A 11 -1.97 22.57 -1.06
N LYS A 12 -2.27 22.83 0.22
CA LYS A 12 -2.88 24.08 0.66
C LYS A 12 -1.91 25.25 0.51
N ALA A 13 -0.62 25.06 0.83
CA ALA A 13 0.42 26.06 0.62
C ALA A 13 0.61 26.38 -0.87
N PHE A 14 0.61 25.37 -1.74
CA PHE A 14 0.73 25.56 -3.19
C PHE A 14 -0.50 26.22 -3.84
N LYS A 15 -1.71 26.03 -3.30
CA LYS A 15 -2.92 26.71 -3.82
C LYS A 15 -2.81 28.24 -3.74
N ASN A 16 -2.05 28.77 -2.80
CA ASN A 16 -1.85 30.20 -2.66
C ASN A 16 -1.07 30.85 -3.81
N ILE A 17 -0.29 30.04 -4.55
CA ILE A 17 0.44 30.51 -5.73
C ILE A 17 -0.17 29.99 -7.06
N SER A 18 -1.06 29.00 -7.00
CA SER A 18 -1.73 28.44 -8.18
C SER A 18 -2.70 29.46 -8.79
N GLY A 19 -2.59 29.68 -10.10
CA GLY A 19 -3.48 30.63 -10.82
C GLY A 19 -3.00 32.08 -10.83
N GLN A 20 -1.84 32.38 -10.23
CA GLN A 20 -1.23 33.69 -10.36
C GLN A 20 -0.29 33.71 -11.57
N GLY A 21 -0.59 34.57 -12.53
CA GLY A 21 0.17 34.67 -13.79
C GLY A 21 1.60 35.20 -13.63
N LYS A 22 1.94 35.79 -12.48
CA LYS A 22 3.31 36.16 -12.10
C LYS A 22 3.53 35.85 -10.62
N LEU A 23 4.61 35.17 -10.31
CA LEU A 23 5.09 35.01 -8.95
C LEU A 23 5.81 36.25 -8.49
N THR A 24 5.40 36.78 -7.33
CA THR A 24 6.10 37.83 -6.65
C THR A 24 6.91 37.24 -5.49
N GLU A 25 7.99 37.93 -5.08
CA GLU A 25 8.79 37.49 -3.93
C GLU A 25 7.94 37.34 -2.67
N LYS A 26 6.92 38.17 -2.49
CA LYS A 26 5.99 38.06 -1.37
C LYS A 26 5.20 36.76 -1.40
N ASN A 27 4.61 36.41 -2.55
CA ASN A 27 3.83 35.20 -2.69
C ASN A 27 4.68 33.94 -2.49
N MET A 28 5.94 33.99 -2.94
CA MET A 28 6.93 32.95 -2.74
C MET A 28 7.24 32.77 -1.26
N ASN A 29 7.53 33.85 -0.55
CA ASN A 29 7.83 33.81 0.88
C ASN A 29 6.62 33.29 1.70
N ASP A 30 5.41 33.66 1.34
CA ASP A 30 4.19 33.16 2.00
C ASP A 30 3.99 31.65 1.76
N MET A 31 4.24 31.17 0.55
CA MET A 31 4.22 29.74 0.23
C MET A 31 5.31 28.97 0.99
N LEU A 32 6.55 29.45 0.96
CA LEU A 32 7.68 28.84 1.68
C LEU A 32 7.43 28.76 3.19
N LYS A 33 6.79 29.79 3.76
CA LYS A 33 6.35 29.76 5.16
C LYS A 33 5.32 28.65 5.39
N GLY A 34 4.36 28.47 4.47
CA GLY A 34 3.39 27.36 4.52
C GLY A 34 4.07 25.98 4.44
N VAL A 35 5.02 25.82 3.51
CA VAL A 35 5.81 24.58 3.38
C VAL A 35 6.62 24.30 4.66
N ARG A 36 7.32 25.31 5.20
CA ARG A 36 8.05 25.20 6.47
C ARG A 36 7.17 24.72 7.61
N MET A 37 6.01 25.36 7.79
CA MET A 37 5.07 24.97 8.85
C MET A 37 4.53 23.55 8.65
N SER A 38 4.22 23.17 7.41
CA SER A 38 3.74 21.82 7.09
C SER A 38 4.75 20.73 7.46
N LEU A 39 6.03 20.95 7.15
CA LEU A 39 7.10 20.02 7.48
C LEU A 39 7.36 19.94 9.00
N LEU A 40 7.37 21.07 9.70
CA LEU A 40 7.54 21.11 11.17
C LEU A 40 6.37 20.40 11.89
N GLU A 41 5.14 20.61 11.44
CA GLU A 41 3.96 19.95 12.01
C GLU A 41 3.91 18.44 11.67
N ALA A 42 4.62 18.03 10.63
CA ALA A 42 4.85 16.62 10.31
C ALA A 42 6.01 16.00 11.11
N ASP A 43 6.56 16.68 12.09
CA ASP A 43 7.70 16.25 12.90
C ASP A 43 9.02 16.08 12.12
N VAL A 44 9.25 16.88 11.07
CA VAL A 44 10.56 16.94 10.40
C VAL A 44 11.53 17.74 11.27
N ASN A 45 12.79 17.31 11.36
CA ASN A 45 13.82 17.98 12.13
C ASN A 45 14.02 19.44 11.69
N TYR A 46 14.12 20.35 12.64
CA TYR A 46 14.21 21.80 12.39
C TYR A 46 15.36 22.20 11.44
N ASN A 47 16.54 21.62 11.63
CA ASN A 47 17.70 21.94 10.79
C ASN A 47 17.49 21.45 9.35
N VAL A 48 16.89 20.27 9.20
CA VAL A 48 16.52 19.71 7.88
C VAL A 48 15.49 20.60 7.18
N VAL A 49 14.45 21.03 7.91
CA VAL A 49 13.45 21.96 7.35
C VAL A 49 14.07 23.30 6.96
N LYS A 50 14.99 23.82 7.77
CA LYS A 50 15.67 25.09 7.49
C LYS A 50 16.46 25.00 6.18
N SER A 51 17.35 24.01 6.06
CA SER A 51 18.15 23.82 4.84
C SER A 51 17.27 23.56 3.62
N PHE A 52 16.23 22.73 3.75
CA PHE A 52 15.27 22.45 2.69
C PHE A 52 14.59 23.72 2.16
N VAL A 53 14.08 24.58 3.05
CA VAL A 53 13.39 25.81 2.67
C VAL A 53 14.37 26.82 2.05
N GLU A 54 15.62 26.87 2.54
CA GLU A 54 16.68 27.73 1.97
C GLU A 54 17.02 27.27 0.54
N ASN A 55 17.22 25.98 0.30
CA ASN A 55 17.50 25.41 -1.02
C ASN A 55 16.35 25.66 -2.00
N VAL A 56 15.11 25.39 -1.58
CA VAL A 56 13.93 25.67 -2.41
C VAL A 56 13.83 27.15 -2.74
N LYS A 57 14.10 28.04 -1.76
CA LYS A 57 14.06 29.48 -1.96
C LYS A 57 15.10 29.94 -2.98
N GLU A 58 16.33 29.49 -2.87
CA GLU A 58 17.42 29.84 -3.79
C GLU A 58 17.08 29.43 -5.22
N LYS A 59 16.63 28.19 -5.43
CA LYS A 59 16.24 27.67 -6.75
C LYS A 59 14.99 28.35 -7.29
N ALA A 60 14.01 28.64 -6.45
CA ALA A 60 12.72 29.23 -6.86
C ALA A 60 12.81 30.73 -7.17
N LEU A 61 13.78 31.46 -6.64
CA LEU A 61 14.04 32.86 -6.96
C LEU A 61 14.97 33.05 -8.17
N GLY A 62 15.41 31.95 -8.79
CA GLY A 62 16.19 32.01 -10.04
C GLY A 62 15.40 32.65 -11.18
N GLN A 63 16.13 33.38 -12.06
CA GLN A 63 15.54 34.14 -13.19
C GLN A 63 14.69 33.25 -14.09
N GLU A 64 15.13 32.00 -14.33
CA GLU A 64 14.42 31.03 -15.18
C GLU A 64 13.01 30.69 -14.67
N VAL A 65 12.82 30.68 -13.35
CA VAL A 65 11.50 30.41 -12.75
C VAL A 65 10.60 31.62 -12.85
N LEU A 66 11.14 32.82 -12.61
CA LEU A 66 10.39 34.07 -12.66
C LEU A 66 9.92 34.41 -14.07
N ASP A 67 10.71 34.05 -15.09
CA ASP A 67 10.43 34.31 -16.49
C ASP A 67 9.63 33.17 -17.18
N SER A 68 9.35 32.08 -16.46
CA SER A 68 8.65 30.94 -17.01
C SER A 68 7.14 31.23 -17.28
N LEU A 69 6.56 30.56 -18.29
CA LEU A 69 5.13 30.64 -18.60
C LEU A 69 4.24 30.09 -17.46
N ASN A 70 4.78 29.16 -16.65
CA ASN A 70 4.08 28.53 -15.52
C ASN A 70 4.93 28.51 -14.24
N PRO A 71 5.20 29.67 -13.61
CA PRO A 71 6.10 29.75 -12.47
C PRO A 71 5.64 28.88 -11.28
N SER A 72 4.33 28.76 -11.07
CA SER A 72 3.79 27.93 -9.98
C SER A 72 4.10 26.44 -10.14
N GLN A 73 4.06 25.92 -11.36
CA GLN A 73 4.39 24.52 -11.65
C GLN A 73 5.90 24.29 -11.47
N MET A 74 6.74 25.25 -11.88
CA MET A 74 8.18 25.19 -11.67
C MET A 74 8.55 25.10 -10.20
N VAL A 75 7.86 25.87 -9.33
CA VAL A 75 8.11 25.81 -7.89
C VAL A 75 7.70 24.48 -7.30
N VAL A 76 6.56 23.91 -7.71
CA VAL A 76 6.14 22.57 -7.27
C VAL A 76 7.18 21.53 -7.67
N LYS A 77 7.71 21.63 -8.91
CA LYS A 77 8.79 20.75 -9.37
C LYS A 77 10.05 20.91 -8.53
N ILE A 78 10.48 22.14 -8.22
CA ILE A 78 11.65 22.38 -7.36
C ILE A 78 11.44 21.75 -5.98
N VAL A 79 10.25 21.88 -5.39
CA VAL A 79 9.93 21.24 -4.10
C VAL A 79 9.97 19.73 -4.21
N HIS A 80 9.47 19.15 -5.31
CA HIS A 80 9.55 17.71 -5.58
C HIS A 80 11.01 17.25 -5.65
N ASP A 81 11.83 17.91 -6.45
CA ASP A 81 13.22 17.56 -6.66
C ASP A 81 14.03 17.67 -5.33
N GLU A 82 13.77 18.70 -4.52
CA GLU A 82 14.38 18.83 -3.19
C GLU A 82 13.90 17.75 -2.21
N LEU A 83 12.64 17.34 -2.27
CA LEU A 83 12.14 16.22 -1.47
C LEU A 83 12.81 14.91 -1.88
N GLN A 84 13.02 14.69 -3.17
CA GLN A 84 13.73 13.53 -3.68
C GLN A 84 15.19 13.51 -3.18
N VAL A 85 15.90 14.63 -3.25
CA VAL A 85 17.26 14.76 -2.68
C VAL A 85 17.28 14.46 -1.19
N LEU A 86 16.29 14.96 -0.44
CA LEU A 86 16.17 14.73 1.00
C LEU A 86 15.95 13.26 1.35
N LEU A 87 15.18 12.55 0.54
CA LEU A 87 14.86 11.12 0.69
C LEU A 87 15.99 10.20 0.20
N GLY A 88 16.85 10.70 -0.70
CA GLY A 88 17.93 9.97 -1.37
C GLY A 88 17.71 10.01 -2.89
N GLU A 89 18.74 10.39 -3.63
CA GLU A 89 18.64 10.60 -5.09
C GLU A 89 18.46 9.30 -5.87
N GLU A 90 18.98 8.17 -5.34
CA GLU A 90 19.01 6.87 -6.01
C GLU A 90 18.27 5.80 -5.21
N ASP A 91 17.76 4.81 -5.93
CA ASP A 91 17.17 3.60 -5.33
C ASP A 91 18.26 2.76 -4.69
N ALA A 92 18.25 2.69 -3.36
CA ALA A 92 19.15 1.84 -2.62
C ALA A 92 18.63 0.40 -2.56
N ARG A 93 19.51 -0.58 -2.65
CA ARG A 93 19.17 -2.02 -2.66
C ARG A 93 20.11 -2.81 -1.77
N ILE A 94 19.65 -3.99 -1.33
CA ILE A 94 20.53 -4.96 -0.67
C ILE A 94 21.63 -5.40 -1.63
N HIS A 95 22.87 -5.34 -1.17
CA HIS A 95 24.03 -5.80 -1.94
C HIS A 95 24.25 -7.30 -1.74
N PHE A 96 23.89 -8.08 -2.75
CA PHE A 96 24.11 -9.51 -2.72
C PHE A 96 25.50 -9.88 -3.26
N LYS A 97 26.17 -10.80 -2.59
CA LYS A 97 27.39 -11.40 -3.13
C LYS A 97 27.13 -12.11 -4.46
N LYS A 98 28.02 -11.91 -5.41
CA LYS A 98 27.94 -12.62 -6.71
C LYS A 98 28.20 -14.11 -6.56
N GLN A 99 29.05 -14.49 -5.60
CA GLN A 99 29.38 -15.87 -5.27
C GLN A 99 29.41 -16.04 -3.74
N GLY A 100 28.86 -17.16 -3.27
CA GLY A 100 28.79 -17.46 -1.86
C GLY A 100 27.51 -16.96 -1.19
N MET A 101 27.50 -17.01 0.11
CA MET A 101 26.37 -16.69 0.98
C MET A 101 26.41 -15.20 1.38
N THR A 102 25.30 -14.51 1.21
CA THR A 102 25.11 -13.17 1.75
C THR A 102 24.54 -13.27 3.16
N THR A 103 25.04 -12.44 4.06
CA THR A 103 24.63 -12.38 5.47
C THR A 103 24.02 -11.02 5.78
N VAL A 104 22.83 -11.03 6.35
CA VAL A 104 22.07 -9.84 6.74
C VAL A 104 21.80 -9.89 8.24
N MET A 105 22.15 -8.84 8.96
CA MET A 105 21.88 -8.73 10.38
C MET A 105 20.79 -7.67 10.61
N MET A 106 19.65 -8.10 11.18
CA MET A 106 18.52 -7.22 11.48
C MET A 106 18.69 -6.63 12.87
N VAL A 107 18.73 -5.30 12.99
CA VAL A 107 18.92 -4.59 14.27
C VAL A 107 17.81 -3.58 14.50
N GLY A 108 17.65 -3.10 15.75
CA GLY A 108 16.68 -2.07 16.11
C GLY A 108 16.07 -2.29 17.49
N LEU A 109 15.28 -1.33 17.96
CA LEU A 109 14.64 -1.38 19.26
C LEU A 109 13.50 -2.41 19.30
N GLN A 110 13.06 -2.75 20.51
CA GLN A 110 11.90 -3.61 20.73
C GLN A 110 10.64 -2.94 20.15
N GLY A 111 9.81 -3.74 19.48
CA GLY A 111 8.55 -3.24 18.92
C GLY A 111 8.66 -2.54 17.57
N THR A 112 9.88 -2.33 17.02
CA THR A 112 10.07 -1.76 15.68
C THR A 112 9.74 -2.73 14.54
N GLY A 113 9.39 -3.98 14.83
CA GLY A 113 8.97 -4.95 13.83
C GLY A 113 10.09 -5.74 13.17
N LYS A 114 11.27 -5.91 13.82
CA LYS A 114 12.42 -6.69 13.30
C LYS A 114 12.02 -8.07 12.79
N THR A 115 11.41 -8.90 13.65
CA THR A 115 11.01 -10.27 13.34
C THR A 115 10.08 -10.33 12.13
N THR A 116 9.10 -9.43 12.06
CA THR A 116 8.19 -9.33 10.92
C THR A 116 8.92 -8.85 9.66
N ALA A 117 9.83 -7.87 9.79
CA ALA A 117 10.63 -7.37 8.67
C ALA A 117 11.59 -8.45 8.16
N SER A 118 12.21 -9.25 9.05
CA SER A 118 13.05 -10.40 8.68
C SER A 118 12.28 -11.39 7.79
N ALA A 119 11.06 -11.74 8.19
CA ALA A 119 10.20 -12.63 7.40
C ALA A 119 9.76 -11.99 6.06
N LYS A 120 9.44 -10.70 6.05
CA LYS A 120 9.06 -9.96 4.82
C LYS A 120 10.20 -9.90 3.81
N ILE A 121 11.43 -9.60 4.26
CA ILE A 121 12.62 -9.60 3.42
C ILE A 121 12.91 -11.02 2.91
N ALA A 122 12.78 -12.03 3.77
CA ALA A 122 12.95 -13.42 3.38
C ALA A 122 11.97 -13.82 2.26
N ASN A 123 10.70 -13.46 2.40
CA ASN A 123 9.65 -13.68 1.40
C ASN A 123 9.95 -12.94 0.08
N TYR A 124 10.34 -11.68 0.18
CA TYR A 124 10.75 -10.88 -0.98
C TYR A 124 11.94 -11.51 -1.72
N CYS A 125 13.01 -11.87 -1.00
CA CYS A 125 14.22 -12.47 -1.59
C CYS A 125 13.95 -13.85 -2.19
N LYS A 126 13.11 -14.68 -1.55
CA LYS A 126 12.71 -15.98 -2.08
C LYS A 126 11.89 -15.85 -3.36
N ASN A 127 10.84 -15.03 -3.34
CA ASN A 127 9.86 -15.00 -4.43
C ASN A 127 10.27 -14.12 -5.61
N LYS A 128 10.90 -12.96 -5.34
CA LYS A 128 11.32 -12.04 -6.41
C LYS A 128 12.73 -12.26 -6.90
N LEU A 129 13.64 -12.70 -6.02
CA LEU A 129 15.06 -12.89 -6.35
C LEU A 129 15.48 -14.35 -6.42
N ALA A 130 14.55 -15.30 -6.23
CA ALA A 130 14.77 -16.74 -6.27
C ALA A 130 15.93 -17.22 -5.36
N ARG A 131 16.13 -16.58 -4.17
CA ARG A 131 17.19 -16.91 -3.22
C ARG A 131 16.77 -18.04 -2.29
N ARG A 132 17.71 -18.92 -1.94
CA ARG A 132 17.56 -19.94 -0.91
C ARG A 132 17.85 -19.31 0.45
N VAL A 133 16.81 -18.86 1.14
CA VAL A 133 16.91 -18.09 2.37
C VAL A 133 16.92 -19.00 3.60
N LEU A 134 17.68 -18.61 4.62
CA LEU A 134 17.60 -19.12 5.98
C LEU A 134 17.33 -17.96 6.93
N LEU A 135 16.31 -18.08 7.77
CA LEU A 135 16.06 -17.19 8.91
C LEU A 135 16.75 -17.78 10.15
N VAL A 136 17.34 -16.93 10.97
CA VAL A 136 18.03 -17.36 12.21
C VAL A 136 17.44 -16.59 13.39
N ALA A 137 16.89 -17.33 14.35
CA ALA A 137 16.30 -16.78 15.57
C ALA A 137 17.38 -16.48 16.62
N CYS A 138 17.86 -15.24 16.66
CA CYS A 138 18.84 -14.77 17.64
C CYS A 138 18.22 -13.91 18.76
N ASP A 139 16.91 -13.66 18.77
CA ASP A 139 16.20 -13.08 19.93
C ASP A 139 15.92 -14.20 20.96
N VAL A 140 16.96 -14.69 21.59
CA VAL A 140 16.88 -15.82 22.55
C VAL A 140 16.35 -15.40 23.93
N VAL A 141 16.41 -14.12 24.26
CA VAL A 141 15.90 -13.56 25.51
C VAL A 141 14.38 -13.66 25.60
N ARG A 142 13.72 -13.72 24.45
CA ARG A 142 12.26 -13.79 24.35
C ARG A 142 11.82 -15.07 23.64
N PRO A 143 11.48 -16.15 24.37
CA PRO A 143 11.06 -17.41 23.74
C PRO A 143 9.93 -17.26 22.72
N ALA A 144 8.97 -16.37 23.01
CA ALA A 144 7.88 -16.06 22.08
C ALA A 144 8.35 -15.45 20.73
N ALA A 145 9.53 -14.80 20.69
CA ALA A 145 10.07 -14.28 19.43
C ALA A 145 10.58 -15.40 18.53
N ILE A 146 11.17 -16.45 19.10
CA ILE A 146 11.58 -17.65 18.38
C ILE A 146 10.36 -18.33 17.74
N GLU A 147 9.30 -18.55 18.54
CA GLU A 147 8.05 -19.16 18.05
C GLU A 147 7.38 -18.30 16.97
N GLN A 148 7.41 -16.98 17.14
CA GLN A 148 6.89 -16.03 16.15
C GLN A 148 7.65 -16.16 14.83
N LEU A 149 8.98 -16.15 14.85
CA LEU A 149 9.78 -16.28 13.63
C LEU A 149 9.56 -17.63 12.96
N GLN A 150 9.44 -18.73 13.73
CA GLN A 150 9.13 -20.06 13.19
C GLN A 150 7.75 -20.10 12.53
N THR A 151 6.75 -19.45 13.12
CA THR A 151 5.40 -19.37 12.56
C THR A 151 5.40 -18.59 11.26
N LEU A 152 6.08 -17.44 11.23
CA LEU A 152 6.24 -16.64 10.03
C LEU A 152 7.01 -17.40 8.95
N GLY A 153 8.12 -18.05 9.30
CA GLY A 153 8.90 -18.86 8.37
C GLY A 153 8.07 -19.98 7.72
N LYS A 154 7.27 -20.67 8.52
CA LYS A 154 6.33 -21.69 8.01
C LYS A 154 5.31 -21.12 7.05
N SER A 155 4.76 -19.93 7.34
CA SER A 155 3.75 -19.29 6.50
C SER A 155 4.25 -18.91 5.11
N ILE A 156 5.56 -18.68 4.96
CA ILE A 156 6.22 -18.31 3.70
C ILE A 156 7.08 -19.44 3.13
N ASP A 157 7.03 -20.62 3.75
CA ASP A 157 7.84 -21.78 3.39
C ASP A 157 9.35 -21.42 3.32
N VAL A 158 9.86 -20.78 4.37
CA VAL A 158 11.29 -20.48 4.59
C VAL A 158 11.74 -21.16 5.88
N GLU A 159 12.89 -21.82 5.80
CA GLU A 159 13.48 -22.53 6.93
C GLU A 159 13.96 -21.54 8.00
N VAL A 160 13.71 -21.90 9.27
CA VAL A 160 14.16 -21.13 10.44
C VAL A 160 15.08 -21.98 11.28
N PHE A 161 16.29 -21.48 11.51
CA PHE A 161 17.27 -22.08 12.39
C PHE A 161 17.20 -21.50 13.81
N THR A 162 17.27 -22.34 14.80
CA THR A 162 17.34 -21.96 16.22
C THR A 162 18.05 -23.03 17.03
N CYS A 163 18.77 -22.61 18.06
CA CYS A 163 19.34 -23.50 19.08
C CYS A 163 18.50 -23.52 20.39
N GLY A 164 17.35 -22.84 20.37
CA GLY A 164 16.50 -22.66 21.56
C GLY A 164 16.96 -21.51 22.47
N PRO A 165 16.19 -21.23 23.54
CA PRO A 165 16.42 -20.06 24.39
C PRO A 165 17.63 -20.20 25.34
N GLU A 166 18.14 -21.43 25.56
CA GLU A 166 19.26 -21.70 26.47
C GLU A 166 20.63 -21.39 25.84
N THR A 167 20.68 -21.20 24.51
CA THR A 167 21.92 -20.93 23.77
C THR A 167 22.01 -19.44 23.48
N SER A 168 23.20 -18.84 23.67
CA SER A 168 23.40 -17.41 23.38
C SER A 168 23.18 -17.07 21.91
N ALA A 169 22.81 -15.81 21.63
CA ALA A 169 22.62 -15.30 20.27
C ALA A 169 23.87 -15.48 19.40
N VAL A 170 25.06 -15.23 19.97
CA VAL A 170 26.35 -15.37 19.29
C VAL A 170 26.63 -16.82 18.91
N GLU A 171 26.38 -17.78 19.82
CA GLU A 171 26.58 -19.20 19.53
C GLU A 171 25.55 -19.74 18.54
N THR A 172 24.29 -19.28 18.64
CA THR A 172 23.24 -19.58 17.66
C THR A 172 23.66 -19.10 16.27
N ALA A 173 24.20 -17.89 16.15
CA ALA A 173 24.70 -17.37 14.89
C ALA A 173 25.86 -18.18 14.33
N ARG A 174 26.80 -18.62 15.17
CA ARG A 174 27.94 -19.48 14.78
C ARG A 174 27.47 -20.79 14.16
N GLN A 175 26.54 -21.47 14.83
CA GLN A 175 25.99 -22.75 14.36
C GLN A 175 25.14 -22.57 13.09
N ALA A 176 24.41 -21.47 13.01
CA ALA A 176 23.60 -21.12 11.83
C ALA A 176 24.45 -20.92 10.57
N LEU A 177 25.63 -20.28 10.68
CA LEU A 177 26.56 -20.13 9.55
C LEU A 177 27.05 -21.47 9.03
N ALA A 178 27.42 -22.41 9.93
CA ALA A 178 27.83 -23.77 9.54
C ALA A 178 26.68 -24.52 8.87
N TYR A 179 25.47 -24.45 9.47
CA TYR A 179 24.27 -25.07 8.94
C TYR A 179 23.89 -24.53 7.56
N ALA A 180 23.92 -23.19 7.39
CA ALA A 180 23.60 -22.52 6.12
C ALA A 180 24.54 -22.93 5.00
N LYS A 181 25.83 -23.08 5.30
CA LYS A 181 26.86 -23.57 4.36
C LYS A 181 26.61 -25.02 3.93
N ASP A 182 26.30 -25.89 4.88
CA ASP A 182 25.97 -27.30 4.60
C ASP A 182 24.73 -27.43 3.72
N ARG A 183 23.70 -26.61 4.00
CA ARG A 183 22.43 -26.54 3.23
C ARG A 183 22.51 -25.69 1.99
N GLN A 184 23.68 -25.20 1.61
CA GLN A 184 23.90 -24.35 0.41
C GLN A 184 22.93 -23.16 0.33
N LYS A 185 22.70 -22.46 1.44
CA LYS A 185 21.87 -21.26 1.45
C LYS A 185 22.60 -20.09 0.78
N ASP A 186 21.84 -19.27 0.07
CA ASP A 186 22.38 -18.09 -0.63
C ASP A 186 22.27 -16.82 0.23
N LEU A 187 21.32 -16.82 1.17
CA LEU A 187 21.01 -15.69 2.04
C LEU A 187 20.71 -16.19 3.44
N VAL A 188 21.34 -15.56 4.43
CA VAL A 188 21.06 -15.80 5.86
C VAL A 188 20.68 -14.49 6.52
N ILE A 189 19.52 -14.46 7.17
CA ILE A 189 18.99 -13.28 7.86
C ILE A 189 18.95 -13.60 9.36
N PHE A 190 19.73 -12.86 10.14
CA PHE A 190 19.79 -12.96 11.60
C PHE A 190 18.79 -11.99 12.23
N ASP A 191 17.73 -12.52 12.83
CA ASP A 191 16.77 -11.75 13.61
C ASP A 191 17.28 -11.59 15.04
N THR A 192 17.84 -10.40 15.36
CA THR A 192 18.50 -10.15 16.65
C THR A 192 17.53 -9.67 17.72
N ALA A 193 17.92 -9.77 18.96
CA ALA A 193 17.19 -9.20 20.08
C ALA A 193 17.02 -7.67 19.92
N GLY A 194 15.96 -7.15 20.53
CA GLY A 194 15.75 -5.71 20.68
C GLY A 194 15.36 -5.40 22.12
N ARG A 195 15.86 -4.28 22.62
CA ARG A 195 15.47 -3.76 23.93
C ARG A 195 14.67 -2.47 23.79
N LEU A 196 14.02 -2.04 24.86
CA LEU A 196 13.22 -0.80 24.88
C LEU A 196 14.09 0.44 24.64
N HIS A 197 15.33 0.39 25.10
CA HIS A 197 16.31 1.47 24.95
C HIS A 197 17.63 0.89 24.47
N ILE A 198 18.47 1.73 23.88
CA ILE A 198 19.84 1.38 23.55
C ILE A 198 20.61 1.34 24.88
N ASP A 199 21.10 0.19 25.24
CA ASP A 199 21.94 -0.02 26.41
C ASP A 199 23.27 -0.69 26.02
N GLU A 200 24.24 -0.61 26.89
CA GLU A 200 25.58 -1.13 26.65
C GLU A 200 25.58 -2.65 26.40
N ALA A 201 24.73 -3.41 27.13
CA ALA A 201 24.66 -4.84 26.99
C ALA A 201 24.10 -5.28 25.62
N LEU A 202 23.08 -4.58 25.10
CA LEU A 202 22.57 -4.81 23.76
C LEU A 202 23.65 -4.54 22.71
N MET A 203 24.33 -3.40 22.83
CA MET A 203 25.33 -3.02 21.83
C MET A 203 26.54 -3.93 21.85
N GLN A 204 26.97 -4.41 23.02
CA GLN A 204 28.04 -5.42 23.15
C GLN A 204 27.64 -6.75 22.48
N GLU A 205 26.41 -7.23 22.69
CA GLU A 205 25.92 -8.45 22.05
C GLU A 205 25.89 -8.29 20.53
N LEU A 206 25.33 -7.19 20.03
CA LEU A 206 25.25 -6.92 18.59
C LEU A 206 26.65 -6.77 17.96
N GLN A 207 27.61 -6.15 18.69
CA GLN A 207 28.99 -6.01 18.24
C GLN A 207 29.67 -7.39 18.16
N GLN A 208 29.50 -8.26 19.16
CA GLN A 208 30.03 -9.62 19.14
C GLN A 208 29.44 -10.45 17.97
N MET A 209 28.15 -10.28 17.71
CA MET A 209 27.51 -10.91 16.56
C MET A 209 28.08 -10.37 15.24
N LYS A 210 28.25 -9.05 15.12
CA LYS A 210 28.86 -8.40 13.95
C LYS A 210 30.27 -8.94 13.68
N ASP A 211 31.11 -9.03 14.71
CA ASP A 211 32.49 -9.50 14.59
C ASP A 211 32.56 -11.00 14.19
N LEU A 212 31.60 -11.81 14.66
CA LEU A 212 31.50 -13.23 14.30
C LEU A 212 30.94 -13.47 12.89
N VAL A 213 29.82 -12.80 12.57
CA VAL A 213 29.08 -13.00 11.33
C VAL A 213 29.73 -12.30 10.15
N VAL A 214 30.40 -11.17 10.40
CA VAL A 214 30.91 -10.23 9.38
C VAL A 214 29.82 -9.98 8.33
N PRO A 215 28.69 -9.39 8.75
CA PRO A 215 27.54 -9.25 7.89
C PRO A 215 27.82 -8.37 6.67
N ASP A 216 27.27 -8.78 5.52
CA ASP A 216 27.32 -7.96 4.30
C ASP A 216 26.39 -6.76 4.41
N GLU A 217 25.29 -6.92 5.13
CA GLU A 217 24.31 -5.85 5.38
C GLU A 217 23.90 -5.86 6.86
N ILE A 218 23.83 -4.67 7.44
CA ILE A 218 23.25 -4.43 8.76
C ILE A 218 22.03 -3.52 8.55
N LEU A 219 20.82 -4.10 8.67
CA LEU A 219 19.58 -3.42 8.40
C LEU A 219 18.89 -3.01 9.71
N LEU A 220 18.74 -1.70 9.90
CA LEU A 220 18.07 -1.14 11.06
C LEU A 220 16.57 -0.98 10.79
N THR A 221 15.74 -1.61 11.61
CA THR A 221 14.30 -1.39 11.59
C THR A 221 13.92 -0.22 12.48
N VAL A 222 13.18 0.72 11.93
CA VAL A 222 12.66 1.90 12.63
C VAL A 222 11.14 2.00 12.46
N ASP A 223 10.46 2.47 13.51
CA ASP A 223 9.00 2.63 13.51
C ASP A 223 8.64 4.04 13.06
N ALA A 224 7.89 4.17 11.97
CA ALA A 224 7.46 5.46 11.43
C ALA A 224 6.63 6.30 12.42
N MET A 225 6.02 5.67 13.42
CA MET A 225 5.19 6.35 14.41
C MET A 225 5.99 7.02 15.54
N THR A 226 7.28 6.72 15.68
CA THR A 226 8.13 7.30 16.75
C THR A 226 8.61 8.73 16.46
N GLY A 227 8.24 9.31 15.31
CA GLY A 227 8.56 10.70 14.99
C GLY A 227 10.06 10.96 14.91
N GLN A 228 10.55 12.00 15.59
CA GLN A 228 11.97 12.39 15.54
C GLN A 228 12.93 11.46 16.30
N ASP A 229 12.44 10.62 17.21
CA ASP A 229 13.27 9.66 17.94
C ASP A 229 13.96 8.67 17.01
N ILE A 230 13.37 8.42 15.82
CA ILE A 230 14.01 7.65 14.74
C ILE A 230 15.44 8.15 14.48
N VAL A 231 15.63 9.46 14.43
CA VAL A 231 16.93 10.08 14.07
C VAL A 231 17.97 9.76 15.12
N THR A 232 17.61 9.90 16.40
CA THR A 232 18.52 9.60 17.52
C THR A 232 18.91 8.13 17.53
N VAL A 233 17.92 7.26 17.43
CA VAL A 233 18.14 5.80 17.37
C VAL A 233 19.02 5.42 16.19
N ALA A 234 18.70 5.91 14.99
CA ALA A 234 19.45 5.59 13.78
C ALA A 234 20.89 6.08 13.85
N LYS A 235 21.12 7.26 14.44
CA LYS A 235 22.45 7.80 14.65
C LYS A 235 23.28 6.92 15.58
N GLU A 236 22.75 6.56 16.74
CA GLU A 236 23.45 5.73 17.72
C GLU A 236 23.77 4.32 17.17
N PHE A 237 22.81 3.67 16.51
CA PHE A 237 23.07 2.38 15.85
C PHE A 237 24.11 2.50 14.73
N ASN A 238 24.06 3.58 13.92
CA ASN A 238 25.01 3.78 12.84
C ASN A 238 26.43 4.04 13.35
N GLU A 239 26.59 4.84 14.39
CA GLU A 239 27.89 5.12 15.00
C GLU A 239 28.57 3.87 15.54
N GLN A 240 27.82 2.92 16.12
CA GLN A 240 28.37 1.72 16.73
C GLN A 240 28.46 0.54 15.78
N LEU A 241 27.49 0.34 14.89
CA LEU A 241 27.41 -0.85 14.06
C LEU A 241 27.68 -0.60 12.57
N SER A 242 27.76 0.66 12.13
CA SER A 242 27.88 1.01 10.71
C SER A 242 26.72 0.43 9.89
N VAL A 243 25.50 0.89 10.17
CA VAL A 243 24.27 0.45 9.52
C VAL A 243 24.36 0.71 8.02
N THR A 244 24.00 -0.28 7.20
CA THR A 244 24.06 -0.18 5.74
C THR A 244 22.74 0.24 5.12
N GLY A 245 21.61 0.01 5.81
CA GLY A 245 20.29 0.39 5.32
C GLY A 245 19.22 0.42 6.39
N LEU A 246 18.16 1.18 6.11
CA LEU A 246 17.00 1.33 6.97
C LEU A 246 15.79 0.59 6.40
N ILE A 247 14.98 0.04 7.29
CA ILE A 247 13.65 -0.49 6.99
C ILE A 247 12.66 0.30 7.85
N VAL A 248 11.79 1.06 7.19
CA VAL A 248 10.77 1.85 7.90
C VAL A 248 9.49 1.04 7.98
N THR A 249 9.06 0.74 9.19
CA THR A 249 7.88 -0.08 9.47
C THR A 249 6.68 0.76 9.89
N LYS A 250 5.50 0.15 9.90
CA LYS A 250 4.22 0.75 10.36
C LYS A 250 3.83 2.03 9.61
N MET A 251 4.15 2.10 8.33
CA MET A 251 3.77 3.23 7.47
C MET A 251 2.26 3.31 7.20
N ASP A 252 1.51 2.26 7.50
CA ASP A 252 0.04 2.18 7.43
C ASP A 252 -0.65 2.85 8.63
N GLY A 253 0.07 3.10 9.72
CA GLY A 253 -0.42 3.83 10.88
C GLY A 253 -0.63 5.33 10.62
N ASP A 254 -1.03 6.06 11.67
CA ASP A 254 -1.17 7.53 11.62
C ASP A 254 0.21 8.22 11.79
N ALA A 255 1.18 7.76 11.03
CA ALA A 255 2.52 8.33 11.02
C ALA A 255 2.53 9.67 10.27
N ARG A 256 3.09 10.71 10.87
CA ARG A 256 3.27 12.01 10.21
C ARG A 256 4.35 11.97 9.12
N GLY A 257 5.25 10.98 9.19
CA GLY A 257 6.27 10.70 8.19
C GLY A 257 7.53 11.59 8.27
N GLY A 258 7.55 12.59 9.14
CA GLY A 258 8.68 13.53 9.23
C GLY A 258 9.99 12.91 9.71
N GLY A 259 9.91 11.86 10.55
CA GLY A 259 11.07 11.09 10.95
C GLY A 259 11.82 10.49 9.76
N LEU A 260 11.09 9.94 8.79
CA LEU A 260 11.67 9.40 7.56
C LEU A 260 12.41 10.45 6.75
N LEU A 261 11.83 11.66 6.60
CA LEU A 261 12.46 12.77 5.91
C LEU A 261 13.76 13.23 6.60
N SER A 262 13.82 13.09 7.93
CA SER A 262 14.97 13.55 8.72
C SER A 262 16.08 12.53 8.81
N VAL A 263 15.75 11.23 8.91
CA VAL A 263 16.74 10.18 9.23
C VAL A 263 17.80 10.05 8.15
N ARG A 264 17.41 10.05 6.88
CA ARG A 264 18.34 9.95 5.75
C ARG A 264 19.28 11.16 5.70
N SER A 265 18.72 12.37 5.83
CA SER A 265 19.49 13.62 5.78
C SER A 265 20.52 13.75 6.91
N ILE A 266 20.23 13.18 8.08
CA ILE A 266 21.11 13.31 9.27
C ILE A 266 22.12 12.17 9.35
N THR A 267 21.72 10.93 9.01
CA THR A 267 22.57 9.75 9.19
C THR A 267 23.31 9.32 7.93
N ASN A 268 22.91 9.81 6.77
CA ASN A 268 23.35 9.33 5.45
C ASN A 268 23.07 7.83 5.18
N VAL A 269 22.34 7.14 6.06
CA VAL A 269 21.97 5.74 5.85
C VAL A 269 20.78 5.68 4.90
N PRO A 270 20.86 4.91 3.79
CA PRO A 270 19.77 4.84 2.82
C PRO A 270 18.57 4.05 3.38
N VAL A 271 17.37 4.44 2.98
CA VAL A 271 16.17 3.65 3.20
C VAL A 271 16.06 2.63 2.07
N LEU A 272 15.94 1.34 2.40
CA LEU A 272 15.85 0.25 1.44
C LEU A 272 14.40 -0.19 1.23
N PHE A 273 13.65 -0.29 2.33
CA PHE A 273 12.28 -0.80 2.30
C PHE A 273 11.36 -0.01 3.22
N VAL A 274 10.09 0.01 2.83
CA VAL A 274 8.99 0.47 3.67
C VAL A 274 7.97 -0.65 3.85
N SER A 275 7.40 -0.74 5.05
CA SER A 275 6.38 -1.72 5.39
C SER A 275 5.06 -1.02 5.68
N ASN A 276 4.03 -1.32 4.86
CA ASN A 276 2.73 -0.64 4.82
C ASN A 276 1.59 -1.50 5.39
N GLY A 277 1.89 -2.42 6.31
CA GLY A 277 0.89 -3.30 6.93
C GLY A 277 1.51 -4.50 7.62
N GLU A 278 0.67 -5.41 8.14
CA GLU A 278 1.09 -6.57 8.92
C GLU A 278 1.38 -7.82 8.06
N LYS A 279 0.80 -7.91 6.86
CA LYS A 279 0.96 -9.09 6.00
C LYS A 279 2.39 -9.19 5.48
N VAL A 280 2.82 -10.41 5.22
CA VAL A 280 4.18 -10.68 4.73
C VAL A 280 4.45 -10.03 3.37
N ASP A 281 3.42 -9.83 2.56
CA ASP A 281 3.52 -9.17 1.26
C ASP A 281 3.47 -7.63 1.35
N ASP A 282 3.22 -7.06 2.54
CA ASP A 282 3.16 -5.61 2.74
C ASP A 282 4.58 -5.02 2.94
N LEU A 283 5.50 -5.33 2.02
CA LEU A 283 6.85 -4.76 1.93
C LEU A 283 7.04 -4.18 0.53
N GLU A 284 7.49 -2.94 0.46
CA GLU A 284 7.78 -2.22 -0.78
C GLU A 284 9.24 -1.77 -0.80
N GLU A 285 9.90 -1.83 -1.95
CA GLU A 285 11.18 -1.17 -2.15
C GLU A 285 10.97 0.35 -2.00
N PHE A 286 11.97 1.01 -1.44
CA PHE A 286 11.90 2.46 -1.25
C PHE A 286 12.39 3.17 -2.51
N HIS A 287 11.50 3.95 -3.11
CA HIS A 287 11.79 4.78 -4.27
C HIS A 287 11.62 6.26 -3.89
N PRO A 288 12.69 7.03 -3.81
CA PRO A 288 12.65 8.44 -3.39
C PRO A 288 11.72 9.32 -4.23
N ASP A 289 11.72 9.14 -5.55
CA ASP A 289 10.87 9.86 -6.50
C ASP A 289 9.38 9.61 -6.25
N ARG A 290 8.99 8.33 -6.13
CA ARG A 290 7.60 7.92 -5.85
C ARG A 290 7.14 8.39 -4.47
N MET A 291 8.06 8.42 -3.51
CA MET A 291 7.75 8.91 -2.17
C MET A 291 7.56 10.44 -2.17
N ALA A 292 8.35 11.19 -2.93
CA ALA A 292 8.14 12.62 -3.13
C ALA A 292 6.79 12.91 -3.79
N ASP A 293 6.40 12.12 -4.80
CA ASP A 293 5.07 12.20 -5.43
C ASP A 293 3.93 11.94 -4.42
N ARG A 294 4.06 10.90 -3.57
CA ARG A 294 3.08 10.61 -2.51
C ARG A 294 2.96 11.76 -1.51
N ILE A 295 4.09 12.35 -1.09
CA ILE A 295 4.12 13.49 -0.16
C ILE A 295 3.45 14.73 -0.77
N LEU A 296 3.61 14.97 -2.06
CA LEU A 296 2.98 16.08 -2.78
C LEU A 296 1.53 15.79 -3.18
N GLY A 297 1.02 14.57 -2.93
CA GLY A 297 -0.33 14.18 -3.32
C GLY A 297 -0.53 14.05 -4.83
N MET A 298 0.56 13.87 -5.57
CA MET A 298 0.55 13.65 -7.02
C MET A 298 0.16 12.21 -7.37
N GLY A 299 0.08 11.33 -6.38
CA GLY A 299 -0.23 9.91 -6.50
C GLY A 299 1.01 9.08 -6.83
N ASP A 300 0.83 7.76 -6.88
CA ASP A 300 1.89 6.81 -7.20
C ASP A 300 1.36 5.80 -8.21
N ILE A 301 1.25 6.24 -9.45
CA ILE A 301 0.70 5.43 -10.55
C ILE A 301 1.64 4.27 -10.89
N VAL A 302 2.94 4.45 -10.78
CA VAL A 302 3.94 3.43 -11.14
C VAL A 302 3.85 2.25 -10.18
N THR A 303 3.88 2.51 -8.87
CA THR A 303 3.68 1.45 -7.87
C THR A 303 2.33 0.75 -8.03
N LEU A 304 1.25 1.48 -8.36
CA LEU A 304 -0.05 0.89 -8.62
C LEU A 304 0.00 -0.09 -9.81
N VAL A 305 0.65 0.29 -10.90
CA VAL A 305 0.81 -0.57 -12.09
C VAL A 305 1.67 -1.79 -11.79
N GLU A 306 2.78 -1.63 -11.06
CA GLU A 306 3.65 -2.73 -10.66
C GLU A 306 2.92 -3.72 -9.74
N GLN A 307 2.24 -3.25 -8.71
CA GLN A 307 1.43 -4.10 -7.83
C GLN A 307 0.30 -4.81 -8.58
N ALA A 308 -0.29 -4.15 -9.59
CA ALA A 308 -1.27 -4.78 -10.45
C ALA A 308 -0.63 -5.89 -11.31
N GLN A 309 0.54 -5.64 -11.89
CA GLN A 309 1.25 -6.63 -12.71
C GLN A 309 1.71 -7.85 -11.90
N ASP A 310 2.26 -7.64 -10.71
CA ASP A 310 2.74 -8.72 -9.84
C ASP A 310 1.63 -9.65 -9.34
N LYS A 311 0.42 -9.12 -9.13
CA LYS A 311 -0.72 -9.85 -8.54
C LYS A 311 -1.70 -10.38 -9.58
N LEU A 312 -1.55 -9.98 -10.84
CA LEU A 312 -2.44 -10.39 -11.93
C LEU A 312 -1.91 -11.64 -12.63
N ASP A 313 -2.72 -12.69 -12.63
CA ASP A 313 -2.46 -13.91 -13.40
C ASP A 313 -2.68 -13.64 -14.89
N ILE A 314 -1.58 -13.46 -15.62
CA ILE A 314 -1.58 -13.10 -17.05
C ILE A 314 -2.33 -14.13 -17.90
N GLU A 315 -2.30 -15.41 -17.54
CA GLU A 315 -3.04 -16.46 -18.28
C GLU A 315 -4.54 -16.33 -18.08
N VAL A 316 -4.98 -16.07 -16.86
CA VAL A 316 -6.40 -15.85 -16.53
C VAL A 316 -6.91 -14.60 -17.26
N GLN A 317 -6.10 -13.53 -17.31
CA GLN A 317 -6.46 -12.32 -18.03
C GLN A 317 -6.59 -12.54 -19.53
N LYS A 318 -5.66 -13.23 -20.17
CA LYS A 318 -5.71 -13.53 -21.60
C LYS A 318 -6.98 -14.33 -21.93
N LYS A 319 -7.29 -15.38 -21.18
CA LYS A 319 -8.50 -16.20 -21.36
C LYS A 319 -9.79 -15.38 -21.18
N THR A 320 -9.84 -14.52 -20.15
CA THR A 320 -11.00 -13.65 -19.91
C THR A 320 -11.16 -12.60 -21.01
N ALA A 321 -10.05 -11.98 -21.47
CA ALA A 321 -10.05 -11.00 -22.55
C ALA A 321 -10.50 -11.61 -23.89
N GLU A 322 -10.10 -12.85 -24.20
CA GLU A 322 -10.55 -13.58 -25.40
C GLU A 322 -12.03 -13.87 -25.36
N ARG A 323 -12.56 -14.34 -24.21
CA ARG A 323 -14.00 -14.56 -24.01
C ARG A 323 -14.79 -13.25 -24.10
N MET A 324 -14.29 -12.16 -23.55
CA MET A 324 -14.89 -10.83 -23.68
C MET A 324 -14.95 -10.38 -25.13
N LYS A 325 -13.89 -10.57 -25.93
CA LYS A 325 -13.90 -10.31 -27.38
C LYS A 325 -14.95 -11.13 -28.12
N GLN A 326 -15.24 -12.32 -27.65
CA GLN A 326 -16.31 -13.19 -28.18
C GLN A 326 -17.71 -12.78 -27.73
N GLY A 327 -17.83 -11.79 -26.82
CA GLY A 327 -19.11 -11.33 -26.26
C GLY A 327 -19.70 -12.28 -25.23
N VAL A 328 -18.90 -13.19 -24.66
CA VAL A 328 -19.30 -14.15 -23.63
C VAL A 328 -18.71 -13.72 -22.28
N PHE A 329 -19.56 -13.58 -21.28
CA PHE A 329 -19.16 -13.30 -19.89
C PHE A 329 -20.03 -14.15 -18.95
N THR A 330 -19.41 -14.92 -18.06
CA THR A 330 -20.04 -15.92 -17.21
C THR A 330 -19.79 -15.66 -15.72
N PHE A 331 -20.40 -16.43 -14.82
CA PHE A 331 -20.08 -16.37 -13.40
C PHE A 331 -18.66 -16.85 -13.08
N ASN A 332 -18.07 -17.73 -13.90
CA ASN A 332 -16.67 -18.11 -13.75
C ASN A 332 -15.73 -16.93 -14.02
N ASP A 333 -16.02 -16.13 -15.03
CA ASP A 333 -15.26 -14.92 -15.35
C ASP A 333 -15.41 -13.86 -14.22
N LEU A 334 -16.62 -13.71 -13.68
CA LEU A 334 -16.88 -12.83 -12.54
C LEU A 334 -16.14 -13.31 -11.27
N LEU A 335 -16.13 -14.62 -11.01
CA LEU A 335 -15.39 -15.21 -9.89
C LEU A 335 -13.89 -14.96 -10.01
N ALA A 336 -13.33 -15.14 -11.21
CA ALA A 336 -11.92 -14.86 -11.49
C ALA A 336 -11.59 -13.38 -11.24
N GLN A 337 -12.45 -12.44 -11.68
CA GLN A 337 -12.26 -11.01 -11.42
C GLN A 337 -12.34 -10.67 -9.93
N LEU A 338 -13.31 -11.23 -9.19
CA LEU A 338 -13.42 -11.03 -7.74
C LEU A 338 -12.18 -11.55 -7.01
N GLY A 339 -11.66 -12.71 -7.42
CA GLY A 339 -10.43 -13.28 -6.88
C GLY A 339 -9.20 -12.40 -7.14
N GLN A 340 -9.09 -11.80 -8.33
CA GLN A 340 -8.01 -10.85 -8.65
C GLN A 340 -8.10 -9.59 -7.80
N VAL A 341 -9.28 -8.97 -7.68
CA VAL A 341 -9.48 -7.79 -6.84
C VAL A 341 -9.15 -8.09 -5.37
N SER A 342 -9.54 -9.28 -4.88
CA SER A 342 -9.20 -9.71 -3.51
C SER A 342 -7.69 -9.86 -3.29
N LYS A 343 -6.94 -10.33 -4.29
CA LYS A 343 -5.47 -10.45 -4.25
C LYS A 343 -4.77 -9.08 -4.28
N MET A 344 -5.35 -8.08 -4.91
CA MET A 344 -4.79 -6.73 -5.01
C MET A 344 -4.84 -5.95 -3.69
N GLY A 345 -5.58 -6.42 -2.68
CA GLY A 345 -5.68 -5.80 -1.36
C GLY A 345 -6.83 -4.80 -1.21
N SER A 346 -6.68 -3.80 -0.33
CA SER A 346 -7.72 -2.80 -0.08
C SER A 346 -7.94 -1.89 -1.29
N MET A 347 -9.19 -1.82 -1.76
CA MET A 347 -9.60 -0.92 -2.84
C MET A 347 -9.32 0.55 -2.48
N GLN A 348 -9.45 0.91 -1.21
CA GLN A 348 -9.15 2.25 -0.70
C GLN A 348 -7.66 2.58 -0.84
N LYS A 349 -6.77 1.61 -0.57
CA LYS A 349 -5.31 1.78 -0.79
C LYS A 349 -5.02 2.06 -2.27
N MET A 350 -5.64 1.31 -3.19
CA MET A 350 -5.47 1.51 -4.64
C MET A 350 -6.00 2.86 -5.12
N MET A 351 -7.19 3.27 -4.65
CA MET A 351 -7.77 4.55 -5.05
C MET A 351 -6.97 5.75 -4.53
N ASN A 352 -6.32 5.62 -3.37
CA ASN A 352 -5.46 6.68 -2.83
C ASN A 352 -4.16 6.87 -3.63
N MET A 353 -3.75 5.88 -4.44
CA MET A 353 -2.60 6.01 -5.36
C MET A 353 -2.95 6.78 -6.65
N ILE A 354 -4.24 7.01 -6.93
CA ILE A 354 -4.67 7.74 -8.13
C ILE A 354 -4.83 9.22 -7.79
N PRO A 355 -4.16 10.12 -8.52
CA PRO A 355 -4.24 11.57 -8.30
C PRO A 355 -5.69 12.08 -8.38
N GLY A 356 -6.11 12.90 -7.41
CA GLY A 356 -7.41 13.59 -7.42
C GLY A 356 -8.61 12.75 -6.95
N ILE A 357 -8.49 11.45 -6.69
CA ILE A 357 -9.59 10.58 -6.25
C ILE A 357 -9.69 10.46 -4.71
N ASN A 358 -8.74 10.99 -3.97
CA ASN A 358 -8.66 10.88 -2.50
C ASN A 358 -9.95 11.28 -1.76
N LYS A 359 -10.70 12.26 -2.29
CA LYS A 359 -11.99 12.68 -1.68
C LYS A 359 -13.09 11.63 -1.84
N VAL A 360 -13.06 10.85 -2.92
CA VAL A 360 -14.04 9.79 -3.19
C VAL A 360 -13.66 8.53 -2.40
N ALA A 361 -12.37 8.25 -2.28
CA ALA A 361 -11.84 7.12 -1.53
C ALA A 361 -12.18 7.18 -0.02
N LYS A 362 -12.16 8.37 0.58
CA LYS A 362 -12.54 8.57 2.01
C LYS A 362 -13.98 8.16 2.34
N ASN A 363 -14.87 8.15 1.37
CA ASN A 363 -16.27 7.78 1.57
C ASN A 363 -16.56 6.29 1.30
N LEU A 364 -15.57 5.51 0.92
CA LEU A 364 -15.69 4.08 0.69
C LEU A 364 -15.46 3.32 2.00
N ASP A 365 -16.43 2.50 2.36
CA ASP A 365 -16.38 1.62 3.50
C ASP A 365 -15.80 0.27 3.03
N ASP A 366 -14.49 0.08 3.21
CA ASP A 366 -13.77 -1.14 2.81
C ASP A 366 -14.37 -2.41 3.43
N GLU A 367 -14.87 -2.33 4.68
CA GLU A 367 -15.50 -3.50 5.33
C GLU A 367 -16.79 -3.90 4.64
N LYS A 368 -17.62 -2.92 4.25
CA LYS A 368 -18.85 -3.19 3.50
C LYS A 368 -18.56 -3.74 2.11
N MET A 369 -17.57 -3.19 1.41
CA MET A 369 -17.16 -3.68 0.10
C MET A 369 -16.61 -5.10 0.18
N ASN A 370 -15.69 -5.37 1.10
CA ASN A 370 -15.13 -6.71 1.31
C ASN A 370 -16.22 -7.73 1.71
N SER A 371 -17.17 -7.32 2.57
CA SER A 371 -18.34 -8.15 2.93
C SER A 371 -19.19 -8.46 1.71
N GLN A 372 -19.41 -7.49 0.84
CA GLN A 372 -20.22 -7.67 -0.38
C GLN A 372 -19.50 -8.56 -1.41
N MET A 373 -18.19 -8.42 -1.57
CA MET A 373 -17.37 -9.29 -2.41
C MET A 373 -17.41 -10.74 -1.91
N LYS A 374 -17.18 -10.98 -0.62
CA LYS A 374 -17.29 -12.31 -0.01
C LYS A 374 -18.67 -12.95 -0.19
N LYS A 375 -19.74 -12.16 -0.06
CA LYS A 375 -21.11 -12.65 -0.34
C LYS A 375 -21.30 -13.04 -1.79
N SER A 376 -20.80 -12.24 -2.73
CA SER A 376 -20.86 -12.54 -4.16
C SER A 376 -20.09 -13.80 -4.51
N GLU A 377 -18.91 -13.97 -3.95
CA GLU A 377 -18.09 -15.18 -4.07
C GLU A 377 -18.82 -16.42 -3.53
N ALA A 378 -19.37 -16.34 -2.30
CA ALA A 378 -20.13 -17.43 -1.70
C ALA A 378 -21.35 -17.84 -2.54
N ILE A 379 -22.06 -16.87 -3.15
CA ILE A 379 -23.18 -17.13 -4.06
C ILE A 379 -22.70 -17.91 -5.28
N ILE A 380 -21.59 -17.47 -5.92
CA ILE A 380 -21.07 -18.14 -7.13
C ILE A 380 -20.55 -19.54 -6.79
N LEU A 381 -19.85 -19.71 -5.67
CA LEU A 381 -19.35 -21.01 -5.21
C LEU A 381 -20.47 -21.99 -4.85
N SER A 382 -21.64 -21.48 -4.47
CA SER A 382 -22.85 -22.31 -4.21
C SER A 382 -23.58 -22.74 -5.49
N MET A 383 -23.18 -22.25 -6.67
CA MET A 383 -23.68 -22.69 -7.98
C MET A 383 -22.90 -23.91 -8.47
N THR A 384 -23.57 -24.78 -9.22
CA THR A 384 -22.88 -25.85 -9.96
C THR A 384 -22.10 -25.25 -11.14
N GLU A 385 -21.12 -25.96 -11.68
CA GLU A 385 -20.33 -25.51 -12.82
C GLU A 385 -21.23 -25.17 -14.03
N TYR A 386 -22.21 -26.03 -14.31
CA TYR A 386 -23.21 -25.78 -15.35
C TYR A 386 -24.00 -24.49 -15.13
N GLU A 387 -24.36 -24.17 -13.88
CA GLU A 387 -25.10 -22.93 -13.55
C GLU A 387 -24.24 -21.68 -13.68
N ARG A 388 -22.92 -21.79 -13.41
CA ARG A 388 -21.98 -20.69 -13.59
C ARG A 388 -21.77 -20.36 -15.07
N GLU A 389 -21.79 -21.37 -15.93
CA GLU A 389 -21.63 -21.19 -17.37
C GLU A 389 -22.92 -20.79 -18.06
N ASN A 390 -24.06 -21.22 -17.52
CA ASN A 390 -25.42 -21.02 -18.13
C ASN A 390 -26.36 -20.24 -17.20
N PRO A 391 -26.16 -18.92 -17.00
CA PRO A 391 -26.99 -18.12 -16.09
C PRO A 391 -28.48 -18.14 -16.37
N SER A 392 -28.89 -18.37 -17.62
CA SER A 392 -30.29 -18.47 -18.04
C SER A 392 -31.06 -19.64 -17.41
N CYS A 393 -30.35 -20.65 -16.89
CA CYS A 393 -30.99 -21.82 -16.25
C CYS A 393 -31.42 -21.54 -14.80
N LEU A 394 -31.06 -20.37 -14.22
CA LEU A 394 -31.31 -20.02 -12.82
C LEU A 394 -32.77 -19.61 -12.57
N LYS A 395 -33.65 -20.62 -12.46
CA LYS A 395 -35.07 -20.45 -12.08
C LYS A 395 -35.24 -20.40 -10.55
N ALA A 396 -36.44 -20.12 -10.08
CA ALA A 396 -36.78 -19.87 -8.67
C ALA A 396 -36.26 -20.96 -7.71
N SER A 397 -36.40 -22.24 -8.02
CA SER A 397 -35.93 -23.34 -7.16
C SER A 397 -34.42 -23.37 -7.00
N ARG A 398 -33.66 -23.12 -8.09
CA ARG A 398 -32.19 -23.05 -8.07
C ARG A 398 -31.72 -21.82 -7.29
N LYS A 399 -32.34 -20.64 -7.50
CA LYS A 399 -32.04 -19.42 -6.74
C LYS A 399 -32.23 -19.61 -5.23
N ASN A 400 -33.32 -20.32 -4.82
CA ASN A 400 -33.56 -20.64 -3.41
C ASN A 400 -32.46 -21.56 -2.83
N ARG A 401 -32.07 -22.60 -3.59
CA ARG A 401 -30.99 -23.51 -3.16
C ARG A 401 -29.64 -22.77 -3.01
N ILE A 402 -29.27 -21.95 -4.00
CA ILE A 402 -28.06 -21.16 -4.01
C ILE A 402 -28.06 -20.18 -2.82
N ALA A 403 -29.16 -19.46 -2.59
CA ALA A 403 -29.30 -18.54 -1.47
C ALA A 403 -29.11 -19.24 -0.11
N LYS A 404 -29.72 -20.44 0.04
CA LYS A 404 -29.55 -21.25 1.26
C LYS A 404 -28.11 -21.74 1.44
N GLY A 405 -27.45 -22.20 0.36
CA GLY A 405 -26.07 -22.65 0.37
C GLY A 405 -25.07 -21.54 0.71
N ALA A 406 -25.32 -20.33 0.21
CA ALA A 406 -24.46 -19.15 0.45
C ALA A 406 -24.80 -18.40 1.75
N GLY A 407 -25.85 -18.79 2.49
CA GLY A 407 -26.27 -18.08 3.72
C GLY A 407 -26.80 -16.66 3.47
N VAL A 408 -27.38 -16.40 2.29
CA VAL A 408 -27.88 -15.08 1.88
C VAL A 408 -29.36 -15.10 1.50
N LYS A 409 -29.95 -13.93 1.28
CA LYS A 409 -31.33 -13.83 0.78
C LYS A 409 -31.39 -14.03 -0.73
N VAL A 410 -32.52 -14.57 -1.25
CA VAL A 410 -32.75 -14.72 -2.71
C VAL A 410 -32.63 -13.38 -3.44
N MET A 411 -32.90 -12.28 -2.76
CA MET A 411 -32.73 -10.93 -3.31
C MET A 411 -31.27 -10.62 -3.65
N ASP A 412 -30.32 -11.12 -2.89
CA ASP A 412 -28.87 -10.93 -3.13
C ASP A 412 -28.44 -11.74 -4.35
N VAL A 413 -28.96 -12.97 -4.50
CA VAL A 413 -28.75 -13.79 -5.71
C VAL A 413 -29.29 -13.10 -6.96
N ASN A 414 -30.50 -12.52 -6.89
CA ASN A 414 -31.07 -11.78 -8.02
C ASN A 414 -30.23 -10.53 -8.36
N ARG A 415 -29.73 -9.83 -7.35
CA ARG A 415 -28.86 -8.67 -7.57
C ARG A 415 -27.58 -9.05 -8.33
N LEU A 416 -26.96 -10.18 -7.96
CA LEU A 416 -25.77 -10.68 -8.63
C LEU A 416 -26.04 -11.11 -10.07
N ILE A 417 -27.20 -11.75 -10.34
CA ILE A 417 -27.63 -12.10 -11.70
C ILE A 417 -27.82 -10.85 -12.56
N ASN A 418 -28.52 -9.84 -12.05
CA ASN A 418 -28.72 -8.58 -12.76
C ASN A 418 -27.37 -7.87 -13.04
N GLN A 419 -26.43 -7.94 -12.11
CA GLN A 419 -25.07 -7.39 -12.30
C GLN A 419 -24.35 -8.12 -13.44
N LEU A 420 -24.43 -9.45 -13.49
CA LEU A 420 -23.86 -10.24 -14.59
C LEU A 420 -24.51 -9.88 -15.93
N GLU A 421 -25.83 -9.74 -15.99
CA GLU A 421 -26.55 -9.35 -17.22
C GLU A 421 -26.12 -7.99 -17.73
N GLN A 422 -25.91 -7.00 -16.83
CA GLN A 422 -25.38 -5.70 -17.19
C GLN A 422 -23.97 -5.79 -17.78
N MET A 423 -23.08 -6.60 -17.16
CA MET A 423 -21.73 -6.85 -17.67
C MET A 423 -21.75 -7.54 -19.04
N GLN A 424 -22.63 -8.52 -19.24
CA GLN A 424 -22.82 -9.19 -20.54
C GLN A 424 -23.28 -8.21 -21.62
N MET A 425 -24.18 -7.29 -21.28
CA MET A 425 -24.63 -6.24 -22.21
C MET A 425 -23.49 -5.31 -22.60
N MET A 426 -22.69 -4.86 -21.62
CA MET A 426 -21.50 -4.05 -21.87
C MET A 426 -20.48 -4.78 -22.78
N THR A 427 -20.21 -6.05 -22.49
CA THR A 427 -19.30 -6.88 -23.27
C THR A 427 -19.75 -7.06 -24.72
N LYS A 428 -21.06 -7.27 -24.93
CA LYS A 428 -21.65 -7.34 -26.27
C LYS A 428 -21.56 -6.01 -27.03
N MET A 429 -21.67 -4.88 -26.34
CA MET A 429 -21.47 -3.55 -26.96
C MET A 429 -20.01 -3.36 -27.39
N MET A 430 -19.05 -3.71 -26.52
CA MET A 430 -17.62 -3.58 -26.82
C MET A 430 -17.17 -4.52 -27.94
N SER A 431 -17.80 -5.70 -28.09
CA SER A 431 -17.49 -6.67 -29.15
C SER A 431 -18.12 -6.32 -30.52
N GLY A 432 -18.83 -5.19 -30.65
CA GLY A 432 -19.50 -4.76 -31.87
C GLY A 432 -20.74 -5.61 -32.26
N LYS A 433 -21.15 -6.54 -31.42
CA LYS A 433 -22.29 -7.43 -31.67
C LYS A 433 -23.67 -6.87 -31.26
N ALA A 434 -23.69 -5.69 -30.60
CA ALA A 434 -24.93 -4.99 -30.26
C ALA A 434 -24.92 -3.57 -30.85
N LYS A 435 -26.06 -3.17 -31.46
CA LYS A 435 -26.26 -1.77 -31.88
C LYS A 435 -26.29 -0.87 -30.63
N LEU A 436 -25.63 0.29 -30.70
CA LEU A 436 -25.68 1.33 -29.67
C LEU A 436 -27.14 1.64 -29.31
N PRO A 437 -27.55 1.57 -28.04
CA PRO A 437 -28.85 2.06 -27.63
C PRO A 437 -28.89 3.59 -27.86
N ASP A 438 -30.05 4.08 -28.28
CA ASP A 438 -30.29 5.50 -28.49
C ASP A 438 -29.90 6.32 -27.24
N MET A 439 -29.26 7.49 -27.43
CA MET A 439 -28.75 8.34 -26.33
C MET A 439 -29.82 8.66 -25.27
N SER A 440 -31.09 8.63 -25.66
CA SER A 440 -32.24 8.77 -24.77
C SER A 440 -32.39 7.63 -23.75
N ALA A 441 -31.96 6.41 -24.10
CA ALA A 441 -31.99 5.25 -23.20
C ALA A 441 -30.88 5.32 -22.13
N LEU A 442 -29.72 5.86 -22.46
CA LEU A 442 -28.61 6.10 -21.52
C LEU A 442 -28.94 7.16 -20.46
N GLN A 443 -29.64 8.23 -20.83
CA GLN A 443 -30.11 9.24 -19.88
C GLN A 443 -31.17 8.72 -18.91
N ASN A 444 -32.01 7.78 -19.35
CA ASN A 444 -33.00 7.13 -18.49
C ASN A 444 -32.36 6.10 -17.53
N MET A 445 -31.26 5.44 -17.90
CA MET A 445 -30.50 4.57 -17.01
C MET A 445 -29.79 5.36 -15.88
N GLN A 446 -29.29 6.55 -16.13
CA GLN A 446 -28.71 7.41 -15.08
C GLN A 446 -29.78 8.01 -14.14
N ARG A 447 -31.03 8.19 -14.59
CA ARG A 447 -32.15 8.63 -13.76
C ARG A 447 -32.86 7.51 -12.99
N GLY A 448 -32.64 6.23 -13.35
CA GLY A 448 -33.24 5.05 -12.73
C GLY A 448 -32.50 4.48 -11.50
N GLY A 449 -31.41 5.11 -11.04
CA GLY A 449 -30.63 4.72 -9.84
C GLY A 449 -31.29 5.13 -8.50
N GLY A 450 -32.60 5.31 -8.45
CA GLY A 450 -33.36 5.51 -7.22
C GLY A 450 -33.79 4.18 -6.63
N MET A 451 -33.45 3.94 -5.36
CA MET A 451 -33.83 2.78 -4.56
C MET A 451 -35.30 2.37 -4.76
N PRO A 452 -35.61 1.09 -5.03
CA PRO A 452 -36.97 0.59 -4.90
C PRO A 452 -37.22 0.25 -3.43
N GLY A 453 -37.97 1.11 -2.74
CA GLY A 453 -38.37 0.83 -1.36
C GLY A 453 -38.94 2.00 -0.58
N MET A 454 -39.87 2.74 -1.16
CA MET A 454 -40.83 3.51 -0.36
C MET A 454 -42.15 3.63 -1.13
N SER A 455 -43.04 2.69 -0.91
CA SER A 455 -44.45 2.82 -1.29
C SER A 455 -45.09 3.93 -0.47
N LYS A 456 -45.34 5.08 -1.05
CA LYS A 456 -46.26 6.05 -0.49
C LYS A 456 -47.66 5.57 -0.76
N HIS A 457 -48.29 4.97 0.23
CA HIS A 457 -49.76 4.96 0.35
C HIS A 457 -50.21 6.36 0.67
N SER A 458 -50.89 7.00 -0.24
CA SER A 458 -51.85 8.05 0.09
C SER A 458 -52.95 8.03 -0.95
N GLY A 459 -53.99 7.27 -0.62
CA GLY A 459 -55.29 7.44 -1.25
C GLY A 459 -55.92 8.75 -0.76
N SER A 460 -56.24 9.61 -1.64
CA SER A 460 -57.32 10.56 -1.42
C SER A 460 -57.99 10.89 -2.77
N LYS A 461 -59.13 10.26 -2.97
CA LYS A 461 -60.11 10.59 -4.02
C LYS A 461 -60.60 12.04 -3.75
N LYS A 462 -60.19 13.00 -4.54
CA LYS A 462 -60.90 14.29 -4.61
C LYS A 462 -62.10 14.14 -5.55
N GLN A 463 -63.31 14.21 -4.96
CA GLN A 463 -64.57 14.36 -5.66
C GLN A 463 -64.62 15.77 -6.33
N LYS A 464 -65.02 15.80 -7.60
CA LYS A 464 -65.35 17.04 -8.34
C LYS A 464 -66.69 17.61 -7.85
N PRO A 465 -66.85 18.92 -7.64
CA PRO A 465 -68.14 19.53 -7.27
C PRO A 465 -69.04 19.63 -8.50
N LYS A 466 -70.31 19.20 -8.34
CA LYS A 466 -71.40 19.37 -9.33
C LYS A 466 -71.76 20.86 -9.44
N LYS A 467 -71.76 21.40 -10.70
CA LYS A 467 -72.37 22.71 -11.05
C LYS A 467 -73.86 22.68 -10.86
N LYS A 468 -74.39 23.51 -9.96
CA LYS A 468 -75.83 23.85 -9.88
C LYS A 468 -76.18 24.81 -11.01
N LYS A 469 -77.11 24.36 -11.88
CA LYS A 469 -77.84 25.25 -12.79
C LYS A 469 -78.78 26.14 -11.97
N LYS A 470 -78.68 27.46 -12.07
CA LYS A 470 -79.73 28.39 -11.70
C LYS A 470 -80.69 28.48 -12.87
N LYS A 471 -81.98 28.22 -12.60
CA LYS A 471 -83.13 28.66 -13.37
C LYS A 471 -83.58 30.03 -12.80
N LYS A 472 -83.82 30.94 -13.73
CA LYS A 472 -84.37 32.29 -13.71
C LYS A 472 -83.46 33.27 -13.11
#